data_04eb3d9b2a33fb7f90d050a14c731651
#
_entry.id   04eb3d9b2a33fb7f90d050a14c731651
#
_cell.length_a   1.000
_cell.length_b   1.000
_cell.length_c   1.000
_cell.angle_alpha   90.00
_cell.angle_beta   90.00
_cell.angle_gamma   90.00
#
_symmetry.space_group_name_H-M   'P 1'
#
loop_
_entity.id
_entity.type
_entity.pdbx_description
1 polymer ?
#
loop_
_entity_poly.entity_id
_entity_poly.type
_entity_poly.pdbx_seq_one_letter_code
_entity_poly.pdbx_strand_id
1 'polypeptide(L)'
;NWEILSEENVKVKPIYCDTNVDWCWVLDPLDGTKDFIQGTGNYAMHLALNYKQKPYIGVVLIPEKDELWIAIGGELWGERRDGSIIKTNISGNKFFNEMTIVTSKNHRNEKLEQLIKKVNFLKIIVMGSIGCKLASIIKGESDIYISLSLPDKSGPKDWDFAAPEAILRAAGGAITTIDNESLVYGR
;
A
#
# COMPACT_ATOMS: atom_id res chain seq x y z
N ASN A 1 6.81 6.16 25.62
CA ASN A 1 7.86 6.20 24.59
C ASN A 1 7.21 5.90 23.23
N TRP A 2 7.63 6.63 22.22
CA TRP A 2 7.19 6.45 20.85
C TRP A 2 8.39 5.95 20.07
N GLU A 3 8.20 4.96 19.22
CA GLU A 3 9.24 4.42 18.36
C GLU A 3 9.00 4.81 16.91
N ILE A 4 10.06 4.81 16.12
CA ILE A 4 10.01 5.11 14.69
C ILE A 4 10.71 4.00 13.93
N LEU A 5 9.96 3.31 13.09
CA LEU A 5 10.46 2.35 12.13
C LEU A 5 10.47 3.00 10.74
N SER A 6 11.63 3.10 10.11
CA SER A 6 11.76 3.68 8.77
C SER A 6 12.67 2.82 7.91
N GLU A 7 12.41 2.78 6.60
CA GLU A 7 13.29 2.12 5.64
C GLU A 7 14.74 2.57 5.79
N GLU A 8 14.97 3.87 5.98
CA GLU A 8 16.33 4.42 6.10
C GLU A 8 17.00 4.05 7.43
N ASN A 9 16.24 3.95 8.52
CA ASN A 9 16.80 3.56 9.82
C ASN A 9 17.21 2.09 9.88
N VAL A 10 16.44 1.21 9.24
CA VAL A 10 16.72 -0.25 9.22
C VAL A 10 17.98 -0.57 8.40
N LYS A 11 18.31 0.22 7.39
CA LYS A 11 19.57 0.08 6.64
C LYS A 11 20.81 0.31 7.49
N VAL A 12 20.70 1.10 8.56
CA VAL A 12 21.79 1.44 9.47
C VAL A 12 21.87 0.51 10.67
N LYS A 13 20.73 0.11 11.23
CA LYS A 13 20.60 -0.80 12.36
C LYS A 13 19.26 -1.52 12.29
N PRO A 14 19.19 -2.87 12.44
CA PRO A 14 17.93 -3.57 12.53
C PRO A 14 17.12 -3.02 13.72
N ILE A 15 16.08 -2.27 13.43
CA ILE A 15 15.15 -1.74 14.41
C ILE A 15 13.80 -2.40 14.12
N TYR A 16 13.24 -3.02 15.16
CA TYR A 16 11.86 -3.50 15.17
C TYR A 16 11.10 -2.62 16.14
N CYS A 17 9.82 -2.36 15.90
CA CYS A 17 9.02 -1.78 16.97
C CYS A 17 9.01 -2.75 18.14
N ASP A 18 9.39 -2.30 19.33
CA ASP A 18 9.31 -3.12 20.54
C ASP A 18 7.85 -3.54 20.74
N THR A 19 7.61 -4.84 20.87
CA THR A 19 6.26 -5.40 21.11
C THR A 19 5.63 -4.92 22.43
N ASN A 20 6.44 -4.32 23.32
CA ASN A 20 5.98 -3.70 24.56
C ASN A 20 5.53 -2.24 24.39
N VAL A 21 5.70 -1.65 23.19
CA VAL A 21 5.29 -0.27 22.91
C VAL A 21 3.98 -0.28 22.14
N ASP A 22 2.96 0.37 22.70
CA ASP A 22 1.64 0.43 22.07
C ASP A 22 1.64 1.25 20.77
N TRP A 23 2.51 2.26 20.66
CA TRP A 23 2.54 3.20 19.53
C TRP A 23 3.86 3.18 18.81
N CYS A 24 3.81 2.99 17.49
CA CYS A 24 4.97 3.01 16.62
C CYS A 24 4.69 3.78 15.33
N TRP A 25 5.52 4.78 15.04
CA TRP A 25 5.56 5.44 13.75
C TRP A 25 6.25 4.55 12.72
N VAL A 26 5.66 4.43 11.55
CA VAL A 26 6.21 3.66 10.43
C VAL A 26 6.29 4.57 9.22
N LEU A 27 7.48 4.75 8.67
CA LEU A 27 7.76 5.71 7.61
C LEU A 27 8.48 5.04 6.43
N ASP A 28 7.92 5.20 5.24
CA ASP A 28 8.63 5.06 3.98
C ASP A 28 8.70 6.44 3.32
N PRO A 29 9.86 7.09 3.29
CA PRO A 29 9.98 8.41 2.71
C PRO A 29 9.86 8.41 1.18
N LEU A 30 10.09 7.26 0.50
CA LEU A 30 10.03 7.16 -0.96
C LEU A 30 9.74 5.72 -1.42
N ASP A 31 8.50 5.26 -1.27
CA ASP A 31 8.04 4.02 -1.90
C ASP A 31 7.98 4.15 -3.42
N GLY A 32 8.59 3.21 -4.10
CA GLY A 32 8.71 3.28 -5.56
C GLY A 32 9.96 4.01 -6.06
N THR A 33 11.09 3.90 -5.37
CA THR A 33 12.37 4.54 -5.72
C THR A 33 12.78 4.34 -7.19
N LYS A 34 12.54 3.15 -7.76
CA LYS A 34 12.82 2.89 -9.18
C LYS A 34 11.94 3.71 -10.12
N ASP A 35 10.67 3.88 -9.77
CA ASP A 35 9.72 4.67 -10.52
C ASP A 35 10.03 6.17 -10.41
N PHE A 36 10.51 6.63 -9.24
CA PHE A 36 11.03 7.97 -9.05
C PHE A 36 12.22 8.26 -9.96
N ILE A 37 13.23 7.38 -9.97
CA ILE A 37 14.43 7.51 -10.83
C ILE A 37 14.05 7.50 -12.32
N GLN A 38 13.06 6.70 -12.71
CA GLN A 38 12.58 6.58 -14.09
C GLN A 38 11.62 7.70 -14.51
N GLY A 39 11.21 8.57 -13.60
CA GLY A 39 10.26 9.65 -13.87
C GLY A 39 8.86 9.17 -14.28
N THR A 40 8.40 7.99 -13.78
CA THR A 40 7.07 7.45 -14.15
C THR A 40 5.92 8.11 -13.41
N GLY A 41 6.20 8.85 -12.34
CA GLY A 41 5.20 9.45 -11.47
C GLY A 41 4.49 8.47 -10.53
N ASN A 42 4.89 7.20 -10.48
CA ASN A 42 4.28 6.17 -9.63
C ASN A 42 5.11 5.91 -8.37
N TYR A 43 5.33 6.94 -7.57
CA TYR A 43 5.99 6.88 -6.28
C TYR A 43 5.19 7.67 -5.24
N ALA A 44 5.40 7.33 -3.96
CA ALA A 44 4.66 7.94 -2.86
C ALA A 44 5.52 8.01 -1.59
N MET A 45 5.14 8.90 -0.66
CA MET A 45 5.59 8.89 0.72
C MET A 45 4.51 8.25 1.59
N HIS A 46 4.90 7.37 2.50
CA HIS A 46 4.01 6.71 3.44
C HIS A 46 4.38 7.06 4.88
N LEU A 47 3.39 7.49 5.68
CA LEU A 47 3.54 7.68 7.11
C LEU A 47 2.37 7.02 7.82
N ALA A 48 2.64 6.08 8.70
CA ALA A 48 1.62 5.45 9.54
C ALA A 48 1.95 5.63 11.03
N LEU A 49 0.91 5.72 11.85
CA LEU A 49 0.99 5.50 13.28
C LEU A 49 0.26 4.21 13.60
N ASN A 50 1.02 3.21 14.03
CA ASN A 50 0.45 1.94 14.46
C ASN A 50 0.11 1.99 15.96
N TYR A 51 -1.06 1.45 16.30
CA TYR A 51 -1.45 1.16 17.66
C TYR A 51 -1.61 -0.35 17.82
N LYS A 52 -0.87 -0.94 18.76
CA LYS A 52 -0.87 -2.40 19.01
C LYS A 52 -0.74 -3.19 17.70
N GLN A 53 0.29 -2.85 16.93
CA GLN A 53 0.67 -3.53 15.68
C GLN A 53 -0.37 -3.43 14.54
N LYS A 54 -1.31 -2.48 14.62
CA LYS A 54 -2.30 -2.20 13.56
C LYS A 54 -2.27 -0.73 13.18
N PRO A 55 -2.37 -0.38 11.89
CA PRO A 55 -2.41 1.01 11.47
C PRO A 55 -3.65 1.72 12.00
N TYR A 56 -3.45 2.81 12.76
CA TYR A 56 -4.49 3.69 13.28
C TYR A 56 -4.57 5.00 12.50
N ILE A 57 -3.40 5.57 12.14
CA ILE A 57 -3.30 6.69 11.22
C ILE A 57 -2.52 6.21 10.00
N GLY A 58 -2.93 6.63 8.82
CA GLY A 58 -2.19 6.45 7.59
C GLY A 58 -2.22 7.71 6.74
N VAL A 59 -1.05 8.11 6.25
CA VAL A 59 -0.89 9.22 5.30
C VAL A 59 -0.14 8.68 4.09
N VAL A 60 -0.71 8.89 2.90
CA VAL A 60 -0.09 8.56 1.63
C VAL A 60 -0.10 9.81 0.76
N LEU A 61 1.09 10.32 0.43
CA LEU A 61 1.26 11.45 -0.48
C LEU A 61 1.81 10.95 -1.80
N ILE A 62 1.13 11.25 -2.90
CA ILE A 62 1.54 10.92 -4.28
C ILE A 62 1.81 12.23 -5.03
N PRO A 63 3.05 12.75 -5.01
CA PRO A 63 3.35 14.10 -5.45
C PRO A 63 3.01 14.37 -6.91
N GLU A 64 3.36 13.44 -7.80
CA GLU A 64 3.15 13.59 -9.25
C GLU A 64 1.68 13.53 -9.68
N LYS A 65 0.82 12.97 -8.82
CA LYS A 65 -0.62 12.93 -9.06
C LYS A 65 -1.37 14.02 -8.31
N ASP A 66 -0.64 14.83 -7.54
CA ASP A 66 -1.21 15.85 -6.66
C ASP A 66 -2.29 15.30 -5.73
N GLU A 67 -2.02 14.12 -5.12
CA GLU A 67 -2.96 13.41 -4.27
C GLU A 67 -2.40 13.25 -2.86
N LEU A 68 -3.16 13.68 -1.86
CA LEU A 68 -2.93 13.43 -0.45
C LEU A 68 -4.10 12.61 0.11
N TRP A 69 -3.78 11.46 0.69
CA TRP A 69 -4.74 10.58 1.35
C TRP A 69 -4.42 10.49 2.83
N ILE A 70 -5.42 10.68 3.69
CA ILE A 70 -5.28 10.60 5.15
C ILE A 70 -6.38 9.74 5.69
N ALA A 71 -6.02 8.75 6.52
CA ALA A 71 -6.96 7.94 7.29
C ALA A 71 -6.68 8.09 8.78
N ILE A 72 -7.71 8.28 9.59
CA ILE A 72 -7.63 8.35 11.05
C ILE A 72 -8.85 7.67 11.65
N GLY A 73 -8.64 6.64 12.48
CA GLY A 73 -9.73 5.99 13.21
C GLY A 73 -10.83 5.39 12.31
N GLY A 74 -10.52 5.08 11.05
CA GLY A 74 -11.46 4.53 10.07
C GLY A 74 -12.14 5.58 9.18
N GLU A 75 -11.91 6.86 9.38
CA GLU A 75 -12.35 7.92 8.49
C GLU A 75 -11.27 8.21 7.43
N LEU A 76 -11.68 8.56 6.20
CA LEU A 76 -10.80 8.80 5.07
C LEU A 76 -11.03 10.18 4.47
N TRP A 77 -9.93 10.89 4.19
CA TRP A 77 -9.89 12.12 3.40
C TRP A 77 -8.93 11.92 2.21
N GLY A 78 -9.38 12.34 1.04
CA GLY A 78 -8.52 12.44 -0.14
C GLY A 78 -8.64 13.83 -0.73
N GLU A 79 -7.53 14.54 -0.91
CA GLU A 79 -7.54 15.89 -1.44
C GLU A 79 -6.36 16.16 -2.38
N ARG A 80 -6.50 17.17 -3.21
CA ARG A 80 -5.43 17.74 -4.03
C ARG A 80 -4.92 19.04 -3.42
N ARG A 81 -3.79 19.52 -3.93
CA ARG A 81 -3.17 20.77 -3.50
C ARG A 81 -4.09 22.01 -3.61
N ASP A 82 -5.00 22.01 -4.57
CA ASP A 82 -6.00 23.08 -4.75
C ASP A 82 -7.19 22.97 -3.76
N GLY A 83 -7.16 22.02 -2.85
CA GLY A 83 -8.23 21.74 -1.88
C GLY A 83 -9.42 20.97 -2.45
N SER A 84 -9.37 20.52 -3.71
CA SER A 84 -10.42 19.69 -4.27
C SER A 84 -10.41 18.28 -3.65
N ILE A 85 -11.61 17.79 -3.27
CA ILE A 85 -11.77 16.48 -2.65
C ILE A 85 -11.74 15.40 -3.72
N ILE A 86 -10.95 14.34 -3.45
CA ILE A 86 -10.88 13.15 -4.30
C ILE A 86 -11.99 12.18 -3.87
N LYS A 87 -12.88 11.85 -4.80
CA LYS A 87 -13.97 10.90 -4.54
C LYS A 87 -13.44 9.47 -4.47
N THR A 88 -13.91 8.74 -3.48
CA THR A 88 -13.73 7.29 -3.39
C THR A 88 -14.77 6.56 -4.24
N ASN A 89 -14.37 5.48 -4.91
CA ASN A 89 -15.26 4.68 -5.74
C ASN A 89 -14.81 3.20 -5.74
N ILE A 90 -14.70 2.62 -4.54
CA ILE A 90 -14.37 1.20 -4.44
C ILE A 90 -15.52 0.37 -5.03
N SER A 91 -15.19 -0.41 -6.05
CA SER A 91 -16.15 -1.34 -6.64
C SER A 91 -16.32 -2.58 -5.77
N GLY A 92 -17.58 -2.99 -5.55
CA GLY A 92 -17.91 -4.25 -4.88
C GLY A 92 -18.39 -5.31 -5.86
N ASN A 93 -18.31 -6.59 -5.45
CA ASN A 93 -19.02 -7.73 -6.08
C ASN A 93 -18.84 -7.89 -7.60
N LYS A 94 -17.61 -7.85 -8.10
CA LYS A 94 -17.26 -8.23 -9.47
C LYS A 94 -16.71 -9.66 -9.52
N PHE A 95 -16.97 -10.38 -10.60
CA PHE A 95 -16.23 -11.60 -10.91
C PHE A 95 -14.80 -11.26 -11.33
N PHE A 96 -13.85 -12.17 -11.10
CA PHE A 96 -12.43 -11.91 -11.39
C PHE A 96 -12.14 -11.51 -12.84
N ASN A 97 -12.88 -12.06 -13.80
CA ASN A 97 -12.76 -11.72 -15.22
C ASN A 97 -13.35 -10.34 -15.58
N GLU A 98 -14.05 -9.70 -14.66
CA GLU A 98 -14.57 -8.33 -14.77
C GLU A 98 -13.66 -7.32 -14.04
N MET A 99 -12.68 -7.81 -13.27
CA MET A 99 -11.80 -6.97 -12.46
C MET A 99 -10.61 -6.46 -13.26
N THR A 100 -10.19 -5.24 -12.93
CA THR A 100 -8.90 -4.69 -13.29
C THR A 100 -7.90 -4.99 -12.18
N ILE A 101 -6.87 -5.79 -12.47
CA ILE A 101 -5.77 -6.00 -11.52
C ILE A 101 -4.70 -4.91 -11.69
N VAL A 102 -4.26 -4.33 -10.56
CA VAL A 102 -3.04 -3.54 -10.53
C VAL A 102 -1.89 -4.39 -9.99
N THR A 103 -0.72 -4.33 -10.61
CA THR A 103 0.44 -5.17 -10.27
C THR A 103 1.74 -4.39 -10.33
N SER A 104 2.78 -4.92 -9.68
CA SER A 104 4.11 -4.31 -9.68
C SER A 104 4.80 -4.47 -11.03
N LYS A 105 5.53 -3.44 -11.45
CA LYS A 105 6.40 -3.48 -12.64
C LYS A 105 7.62 -4.40 -12.40
N ASN A 106 8.21 -4.31 -11.20
CA ASN A 106 9.53 -4.86 -10.93
C ASN A 106 9.51 -6.10 -10.00
N HIS A 107 8.36 -6.49 -9.46
CA HIS A 107 8.21 -7.57 -8.48
C HIS A 107 7.21 -8.64 -8.93
N ARG A 108 7.18 -8.90 -10.25
CA ARG A 108 6.40 -10.00 -10.83
C ARG A 108 7.27 -11.24 -10.93
N ASN A 109 6.75 -12.36 -10.45
CA ASN A 109 7.38 -13.68 -10.59
C ASN A 109 6.51 -14.59 -11.46
N GLU A 110 7.05 -15.74 -11.87
CA GLU A 110 6.33 -16.69 -12.74
C GLU A 110 5.00 -17.17 -12.13
N LYS A 111 4.93 -17.35 -10.81
CA LYS A 111 3.69 -17.78 -10.13
C LYS A 111 2.59 -16.72 -10.28
N LEU A 112 2.93 -15.44 -10.10
CA LEU A 112 1.97 -14.35 -10.29
C LEU A 112 1.55 -14.23 -11.77
N GLU A 113 2.49 -14.39 -12.70
CA GLU A 113 2.18 -14.38 -14.14
C GLU A 113 1.22 -15.52 -14.52
N GLN A 114 1.46 -16.73 -14.02
CA GLN A 114 0.57 -17.87 -14.23
C GLN A 114 -0.82 -17.64 -13.64
N LEU A 115 -0.88 -17.07 -12.42
CA LEU A 115 -2.14 -16.71 -11.78
C LEU A 115 -2.93 -15.69 -12.62
N ILE A 116 -2.27 -14.61 -13.05
CA ILE A 116 -2.89 -13.57 -13.88
C ILE A 116 -3.45 -14.15 -15.17
N LYS A 117 -2.67 -15.00 -15.84
CA LYS A 117 -3.10 -15.70 -17.08
C LYS A 117 -4.30 -16.63 -16.83
N LYS A 118 -4.26 -17.39 -15.73
CA LYS A 118 -5.33 -18.36 -15.38
C LYS A 118 -6.64 -17.67 -15.04
N VAL A 119 -6.58 -16.56 -14.32
CA VAL A 119 -7.77 -15.81 -13.87
C VAL A 119 -8.40 -15.04 -15.03
N ASN A 120 -7.59 -14.61 -16.01
CA ASN A 120 -8.02 -13.83 -17.17
C ASN A 120 -8.75 -12.53 -16.78
N PHE A 121 -8.08 -11.67 -16.03
CA PHE A 121 -8.60 -10.37 -15.63
C PHE A 121 -8.98 -9.51 -16.83
N LEU A 122 -10.01 -8.64 -16.66
CA LEU A 122 -10.47 -7.72 -17.70
C LEU A 122 -9.34 -6.79 -18.19
N LYS A 123 -8.55 -6.28 -17.25
CA LYS A 123 -7.45 -5.35 -17.55
C LYS A 123 -6.32 -5.54 -16.54
N ILE A 124 -5.10 -5.29 -17.00
CA ILE A 124 -3.90 -5.29 -16.16
C ILE A 124 -3.30 -3.89 -16.19
N ILE A 125 -3.13 -3.28 -15.02
CA ILE A 125 -2.42 -2.01 -14.84
C ILE A 125 -1.11 -2.30 -14.14
N VAL A 126 -0.02 -1.68 -14.60
CA VAL A 126 1.31 -1.86 -14.03
C VAL A 126 1.80 -0.52 -13.48
N MET A 127 2.15 -0.48 -12.20
CA MET A 127 2.73 0.71 -11.56
C MET A 127 3.66 0.35 -10.39
N GLY A 128 4.51 1.29 -10.01
CA GLY A 128 5.42 1.19 -8.87
C GLY A 128 4.71 1.20 -7.53
N SER A 129 5.14 1.94 -6.58
CA SER A 129 4.56 2.24 -5.26
C SER A 129 3.32 1.46 -4.83
N ILE A 130 3.29 0.94 -3.62
CA ILE A 130 2.08 0.31 -3.04
C ILE A 130 1.02 1.37 -2.77
N GLY A 131 1.42 2.56 -2.29
CA GLY A 131 0.51 3.68 -2.11
C GLY A 131 -0.22 4.07 -3.38
N CYS A 132 0.48 4.15 -4.52
CA CYS A 132 -0.12 4.44 -5.82
C CYS A 132 -1.13 3.36 -6.24
N LYS A 133 -0.80 2.07 -6.02
CA LYS A 133 -1.70 0.95 -6.35
C LYS A 133 -2.99 0.99 -5.52
N LEU A 134 -2.87 1.19 -4.20
CA LEU A 134 -4.04 1.21 -3.33
C LEU A 134 -4.88 2.47 -3.52
N ALA A 135 -4.27 3.63 -3.78
CA ALA A 135 -5.00 4.83 -4.20
C ALA A 135 -5.79 4.59 -5.51
N SER A 136 -5.24 3.83 -6.47
CA SER A 136 -5.99 3.48 -7.70
C SER A 136 -7.19 2.58 -7.41
N ILE A 137 -7.11 1.69 -6.42
CA ILE A 137 -8.25 0.87 -5.98
C ILE A 137 -9.29 1.76 -5.30
N ILE A 138 -8.89 2.64 -4.40
CA ILE A 138 -9.79 3.57 -3.70
C ILE A 138 -10.57 4.44 -4.68
N LYS A 139 -9.94 4.86 -5.79
CA LYS A 139 -10.59 5.66 -6.85
C LYS A 139 -11.42 4.83 -7.83
N GLY A 140 -11.38 3.50 -7.76
CA GLY A 140 -12.07 2.59 -8.70
C GLY A 140 -11.40 2.49 -10.07
N GLU A 141 -10.15 2.90 -10.20
CA GLU A 141 -9.33 2.73 -11.42
C GLU A 141 -8.84 1.29 -11.57
N SER A 142 -8.73 0.57 -10.45
CA SER A 142 -8.45 -0.87 -10.36
C SER A 142 -9.26 -1.49 -9.22
N ASP A 143 -9.35 -2.81 -9.20
CA ASP A 143 -10.21 -3.54 -8.28
C ASP A 143 -9.41 -4.39 -7.28
N ILE A 144 -8.26 -4.88 -7.69
CA ILE A 144 -7.47 -5.81 -6.88
C ILE A 144 -5.96 -5.63 -7.10
N TYR A 145 -5.19 -5.79 -6.02
CA TYR A 145 -3.75 -5.93 -6.02
C TYR A 145 -3.35 -7.29 -5.45
N ILE A 146 -2.44 -7.99 -6.10
CA ILE A 146 -1.88 -9.26 -5.62
C ILE A 146 -0.36 -9.18 -5.64
N SER A 147 0.26 -9.52 -4.51
CA SER A 147 1.71 -9.68 -4.36
C SER A 147 2.03 -11.09 -3.90
N LEU A 148 2.95 -11.74 -4.61
CA LEU A 148 3.45 -13.06 -4.23
C LEU A 148 4.96 -12.95 -4.00
N SER A 149 5.38 -13.01 -2.74
CA SER A 149 6.79 -13.04 -2.37
C SER A 149 7.35 -14.45 -2.51
N LEU A 150 8.60 -14.56 -2.95
CA LEU A 150 9.34 -15.82 -2.94
C LEU A 150 10.05 -15.96 -1.59
N PRO A 151 10.22 -17.19 -1.06
CA PRO A 151 10.87 -17.41 0.25
C PRO A 151 12.28 -16.81 0.34
N ASP A 152 13.01 -16.80 -0.79
CA ASP A 152 14.42 -16.36 -0.87
C ASP A 152 14.59 -14.89 -1.26
N LYS A 153 13.50 -14.14 -1.41
CA LYS A 153 13.56 -12.71 -1.74
C LYS A 153 12.88 -11.89 -0.65
N SER A 154 13.50 -10.77 -0.31
CA SER A 154 12.85 -9.81 0.59
C SER A 154 11.51 -9.37 -0.01
N GLY A 155 10.42 -9.74 0.64
CA GLY A 155 9.09 -9.24 0.32
C GLY A 155 8.90 -7.79 0.74
N PRO A 156 7.74 -7.22 0.45
CA PRO A 156 7.35 -5.92 0.99
C PRO A 156 7.48 -5.88 2.51
N LYS A 157 7.81 -4.70 3.03
CA LYS A 157 8.06 -4.45 4.44
C LYS A 157 6.89 -3.71 5.09
N ASP A 158 6.93 -3.58 6.39
CA ASP A 158 5.89 -2.89 7.16
C ASP A 158 5.63 -1.46 6.67
N TRP A 159 6.69 -0.74 6.33
CA TRP A 159 6.60 0.64 5.84
C TRP A 159 5.97 0.75 4.44
N ASP A 160 6.05 -0.31 3.63
CA ASP A 160 5.37 -0.35 2.32
C ASP A 160 3.85 -0.42 2.49
N PHE A 161 3.35 -1.09 3.53
CA PHE A 161 1.93 -1.43 3.68
C PHE A 161 1.17 -0.68 4.76
N ALA A 162 1.79 -0.26 5.86
CA ALA A 162 1.06 0.26 7.02
C ALA A 162 0.14 1.45 6.68
N ALA A 163 0.67 2.49 6.04
CA ALA A 163 -0.15 3.65 5.64
C ALA A 163 -1.14 3.33 4.51
N PRO A 164 -0.74 2.63 3.42
CA PRO A 164 -1.67 2.19 2.39
C PRO A 164 -2.81 1.30 2.90
N GLU A 165 -2.57 0.40 3.87
CA GLU A 165 -3.64 -0.39 4.49
C GLU A 165 -4.62 0.50 5.25
N ALA A 166 -4.14 1.48 6.02
CA ALA A 166 -5.02 2.38 6.76
C ALA A 166 -5.99 3.11 5.82
N ILE A 167 -5.50 3.70 4.73
CA ILE A 167 -6.36 4.41 3.77
C ILE A 167 -7.31 3.47 3.03
N LEU A 168 -6.86 2.28 2.64
CA LEU A 168 -7.72 1.31 1.96
C LEU A 168 -8.84 0.81 2.88
N ARG A 169 -8.53 0.47 4.13
CA ARG A 169 -9.54 0.05 5.13
C ARG A 169 -10.56 1.14 5.40
N ALA A 170 -10.11 2.38 5.56
CA ALA A 170 -11.00 3.51 5.77
C ALA A 170 -11.91 3.78 4.55
N ALA A 171 -11.48 3.40 3.36
CA ALA A 171 -12.30 3.41 2.15
C ALA A 171 -13.28 2.23 2.03
N GLY A 172 -13.22 1.24 2.93
CA GLY A 172 -14.05 0.03 2.88
C GLY A 172 -13.43 -1.18 2.18
N GLY A 173 -12.15 -1.10 1.79
CA GLY A 173 -11.37 -2.22 1.26
C GLY A 173 -10.68 -3.03 2.35
N ALA A 174 -9.89 -4.03 1.95
CA ALA A 174 -9.11 -4.87 2.87
C ALA A 174 -7.77 -5.28 2.26
N ILE A 175 -6.76 -5.46 3.12
CA ILE A 175 -5.52 -6.17 2.80
C ILE A 175 -5.43 -7.38 3.72
N THR A 176 -5.15 -8.54 3.13
CA THR A 176 -4.98 -9.79 3.87
C THR A 176 -3.82 -10.59 3.29
N THR A 177 -3.35 -11.58 4.04
CA THR A 177 -2.56 -12.66 3.48
C THR A 177 -3.39 -13.49 2.51
N ILE A 178 -2.75 -14.42 1.78
CA ILE A 178 -3.45 -15.35 0.89
C ILE A 178 -4.40 -16.28 1.66
N ASP A 179 -4.14 -16.50 2.94
CA ASP A 179 -4.96 -17.31 3.85
C ASP A 179 -6.08 -16.48 4.52
N ASN A 180 -6.30 -15.26 4.02
CA ASN A 180 -7.31 -14.32 4.53
C ASN A 180 -7.06 -13.85 5.98
N GLU A 181 -5.81 -13.84 6.41
CA GLU A 181 -5.42 -13.31 7.71
C GLU A 181 -5.04 -11.81 7.61
N SER A 182 -5.34 -11.04 8.65
CA SER A 182 -4.94 -9.64 8.74
C SER A 182 -3.42 -9.50 8.83
N LEU A 183 -2.87 -8.46 8.23
CA LEU A 183 -1.46 -8.11 8.41
C LEU A 183 -1.19 -7.65 9.84
N VAL A 184 0.02 -7.95 10.33
CA VAL A 184 0.52 -7.56 11.65
C VAL A 184 1.87 -6.91 11.48
N TYR A 185 2.02 -5.72 12.01
CA TYR A 185 3.16 -4.83 11.81
C TYR A 185 4.10 -4.79 13.04
N GLY A 186 5.38 -4.52 12.82
CA GLY A 186 6.36 -4.35 13.89
C GLY A 186 6.95 -5.68 14.42
N ARG A 187 7.01 -6.71 13.58
CA ARG A 187 7.63 -8.00 13.92
C ARG A 187 9.01 -8.15 13.31
#